data_0b2e714af92fbbb84724cd9c236e3424
#
_entry.id   0b2e714af92fbbb84724cd9c236e3424
#
_cell.length_a   1.000
_cell.length_b   1.000
_cell.length_c   1.000
_cell.angle_alpha   90.00
_cell.angle_beta   90.00
_cell.angle_gamma   90.00
#
_symmetry.space_group_name_H-M   'P 1'
#
loop_
_entity.id
_entity.type
_entity.pdbx_description
1 polymer ?
#
loop_
_entity_poly.entity_id
_entity_poly.type
_entity_poly.pdbx_seq_one_letter_code
_entity_poly.pdbx_strand_id
1 'polypeptide(L)'
;NILHPTHYSIIKGEALGLRAFLHFELLRMFGWGDLENHPENLKRACIPYVTSYNKEITKQNTGEEVLSAIHKDLEEASVLLEKYDPWSTAKKNEAYVLPNDDKFYTNRMTRFNYWAVQATMARVYMWEGKRDKALSIVENFINNRSQIENLDWIKDQTINNEAEIERDLTFSTEHLFRLDIHKLYEGLRDLIDPDYNSPNPNNRLLFHTSEYAQKLFEIDDHVGNSDYRYTRLYTRATSKYSIRKFYDMENYKYSDRMPLIRMSE
;
A
#
# COMPACT_ATOMS: atom_id res chain seq x y z
N ASN A 1 14.93 -29.56 -3.44
CA ASN A 1 13.89 -28.52 -3.61
C ASN A 1 12.60 -29.16 -4.09
N ILE A 2 11.53 -29.04 -3.32
CA ILE A 2 10.21 -29.57 -3.64
C ILE A 2 9.46 -28.59 -4.59
N LEU A 3 9.84 -27.31 -4.58
CA LEU A 3 9.20 -26.27 -5.38
C LEU A 3 9.92 -26.06 -6.71
N HIS A 4 9.12 -25.80 -7.76
CA HIS A 4 9.65 -25.34 -9.04
C HIS A 4 10.51 -24.06 -8.82
N PRO A 5 11.66 -23.89 -9.52
CA PRO A 5 12.56 -22.75 -9.29
C PRO A 5 11.89 -21.38 -9.40
N THR A 6 10.95 -21.24 -10.34
CA THR A 6 10.16 -19.99 -10.49
C THR A 6 9.31 -19.72 -9.26
N HIS A 7 8.58 -20.72 -8.75
CA HIS A 7 7.76 -20.59 -7.54
C HIS A 7 8.61 -20.23 -6.33
N TYR A 8 9.72 -20.95 -6.13
CA TYR A 8 10.66 -20.67 -5.04
C TYR A 8 11.14 -19.22 -5.09
N SER A 9 11.53 -18.75 -6.27
CA SER A 9 12.06 -17.40 -6.45
C SER A 9 11.01 -16.31 -6.20
N ILE A 10 9.79 -16.50 -6.70
CA ILE A 10 8.68 -15.56 -6.47
C ILE A 10 8.33 -15.53 -4.98
N ILE A 11 8.09 -16.68 -4.35
CA ILE A 11 7.70 -16.75 -2.94
C ILE A 11 8.81 -16.17 -2.04
N LYS A 12 10.07 -16.48 -2.31
CA LYS A 12 11.20 -15.90 -1.59
C LYS A 12 11.27 -14.39 -1.75
N GLY A 13 11.12 -13.88 -2.97
CA GLY A 13 11.09 -12.44 -3.25
C GLY A 13 9.94 -11.73 -2.54
N GLU A 14 8.73 -12.30 -2.59
CA GLU A 14 7.57 -11.77 -1.87
C GLU A 14 7.79 -11.74 -0.35
N ALA A 15 8.35 -12.81 0.21
CA ALA A 15 8.60 -12.90 1.67
C ALA A 15 9.65 -11.90 2.15
N LEU A 16 10.75 -11.72 1.39
CA LEU A 16 11.78 -10.72 1.68
C LEU A 16 11.22 -9.31 1.59
N GLY A 17 10.49 -9.02 0.50
CA GLY A 17 9.84 -7.74 0.30
C GLY A 17 8.85 -7.40 1.41
N LEU A 18 7.99 -8.34 1.80
CA LEU A 18 7.05 -8.18 2.93
C LEU A 18 7.78 -7.97 4.26
N ARG A 19 8.85 -8.70 4.51
CA ARG A 19 9.65 -8.51 5.71
C ARG A 19 10.21 -7.10 5.79
N ALA A 20 10.79 -6.63 4.72
CA ALA A 20 11.32 -5.27 4.63
C ALA A 20 10.21 -4.21 4.78
N PHE A 21 9.07 -4.38 4.09
CA PHE A 21 7.92 -3.48 4.19
C PHE A 21 7.42 -3.37 5.63
N LEU A 22 7.17 -4.49 6.31
CA LEU A 22 6.68 -4.49 7.69
C LEU A 22 7.67 -3.86 8.67
N HIS A 23 8.98 -4.14 8.54
CA HIS A 23 9.98 -3.50 9.38
C HIS A 23 10.14 -2.02 9.06
N PHE A 24 9.97 -1.61 7.81
CA PHE A 24 9.96 -0.20 7.44
C PHE A 24 8.77 0.55 8.07
N GLU A 25 7.56 -0.03 8.06
CA GLU A 25 6.41 0.57 8.72
C GLU A 25 6.63 0.67 10.25
N LEU A 26 7.22 -0.36 10.87
CA LEU A 26 7.60 -0.30 12.29
C LEU A 26 8.68 0.77 12.55
N LEU A 27 9.68 0.88 11.67
CA LEU A 27 10.72 1.91 11.78
C LEU A 27 10.12 3.32 11.71
N ARG A 28 9.15 3.54 10.82
CA ARG A 28 8.45 4.84 10.71
C ARG A 28 7.63 5.19 11.95
N MET A 29 7.05 4.19 12.63
CA MET A 29 6.23 4.40 13.83
C MET A 29 7.04 4.54 15.09
N PHE A 30 8.13 3.80 15.24
CA PHE A 30 8.86 3.63 16.50
C PHE A 30 10.34 4.01 16.42
N GLY A 31 10.84 4.31 15.23
CA GLY A 31 12.22 4.77 15.03
C GLY A 31 12.34 6.29 15.07
N TRP A 32 13.52 6.75 14.76
CA TRP A 32 13.87 8.17 14.72
C TRP A 32 13.85 8.66 13.26
N GLY A 33 12.99 9.60 12.97
CA GLY A 33 12.86 10.22 11.66
C GLY A 33 13.75 11.45 11.47
N ASP A 34 13.43 12.23 10.43
CA ASP A 34 14.13 13.48 10.06
C ASP A 34 15.64 13.28 9.87
N LEU A 35 15.99 12.23 9.13
CA LEU A 35 17.38 11.81 8.91
C LEU A 35 18.17 12.82 8.09
N GLU A 36 17.50 13.67 7.31
CA GLU A 36 18.12 14.72 6.51
C GLU A 36 18.70 15.83 7.39
N ASN A 37 17.96 16.26 8.42
CA ASN A 37 18.39 17.31 9.34
C ASN A 37 19.12 16.74 10.57
N HIS A 38 18.84 15.48 10.93
CA HIS A 38 19.34 14.78 12.12
C HIS A 38 19.99 13.44 11.78
N PRO A 39 21.09 13.41 11.02
CA PRO A 39 21.75 12.16 10.62
C PRO A 39 22.26 11.33 11.83
N GLU A 40 22.49 11.93 12.98
CA GLU A 40 22.83 11.24 14.22
C GLU A 40 21.74 10.27 14.69
N ASN A 41 20.49 10.46 14.26
CA ASN A 41 19.37 9.57 14.57
C ASN A 41 19.58 8.15 14.03
N LEU A 42 20.38 7.97 12.99
CA LEU A 42 20.77 6.66 12.47
C LEU A 42 21.51 5.79 13.51
N LYS A 43 22.25 6.41 14.43
CA LYS A 43 23.03 5.70 15.45
C LYS A 43 22.20 5.33 16.68
N ARG A 44 20.97 5.80 16.79
CA ARG A 44 20.10 5.53 17.95
C ARG A 44 19.45 4.16 17.82
N ALA A 45 19.33 3.46 18.95
CA ALA A 45 18.58 2.22 19.02
C ALA A 45 17.10 2.48 18.69
N CYS A 46 16.49 1.59 17.92
CA CYS A 46 15.10 1.71 17.50
C CYS A 46 14.37 0.36 17.59
N ILE A 47 14.21 -0.35 16.52
CA ILE A 47 13.47 -1.62 16.44
C ILE A 47 14.41 -2.82 16.22
N PRO A 48 14.04 -4.02 16.64
CA PRO A 48 14.74 -5.23 16.20
C PRO A 48 14.41 -5.53 14.73
N TYR A 49 15.39 -6.02 13.94
CA TYR A 49 15.15 -6.58 12.63
C TYR A 49 15.12 -8.10 12.70
N VAL A 50 13.92 -8.68 12.67
CA VAL A 50 13.71 -10.11 12.90
C VAL A 50 13.85 -10.90 11.59
N THR A 51 14.81 -11.82 11.54
CA THR A 51 15.09 -12.63 10.34
C THR A 51 14.82 -14.13 10.52
N SER A 52 14.56 -14.57 11.75
CA SER A 52 14.33 -15.96 12.07
C SER A 52 13.14 -16.16 13.01
N TYR A 53 12.44 -17.27 12.85
CA TYR A 53 11.37 -17.67 13.74
C TYR A 53 11.93 -18.53 14.87
N ASN A 54 12.02 -17.94 16.07
CA ASN A 54 12.45 -18.62 17.29
C ASN A 54 11.80 -17.97 18.52
N LYS A 55 12.10 -18.47 19.71
CA LYS A 55 11.59 -17.95 21.00
C LYS A 55 12.56 -16.98 21.69
N GLU A 56 13.68 -16.68 21.05
CA GLU A 56 14.70 -15.80 21.63
C GLU A 56 14.33 -14.34 21.40
N ILE A 57 14.71 -13.49 22.34
CA ILE A 57 14.51 -12.05 22.23
C ILE A 57 15.53 -11.48 21.24
N THR A 58 15.04 -10.92 20.14
CA THR A 58 15.88 -10.19 19.19
C THR A 58 16.24 -8.83 19.77
N LYS A 59 17.53 -8.49 19.79
CA LYS A 59 18.01 -7.19 20.27
C LYS A 59 17.52 -6.06 19.36
N GLN A 60 17.34 -4.88 19.95
CA GLN A 60 17.14 -3.66 19.18
C GLN A 60 18.38 -3.36 18.34
N ASN A 61 18.14 -2.96 17.11
CA ASN A 61 19.15 -2.48 16.18
C ASN A 61 19.16 -0.95 16.15
N THR A 62 20.24 -0.37 15.68
CA THR A 62 20.30 1.05 15.33
C THR A 62 19.51 1.33 14.05
N GLY A 63 19.15 2.59 13.81
CA GLY A 63 18.47 2.99 12.58
C GLY A 63 19.27 2.61 11.32
N GLU A 64 20.60 2.75 11.36
CA GLU A 64 21.50 2.37 10.28
C GLU A 64 21.48 0.86 9.99
N GLU A 65 21.54 0.03 11.05
CA GLU A 65 21.46 -1.43 10.90
C GLU A 65 20.11 -1.89 10.35
N VAL A 66 19.01 -1.27 10.79
CA VAL A 66 17.66 -1.58 10.29
C VAL A 66 17.53 -1.20 8.83
N LEU A 67 17.93 0.01 8.45
CA LEU A 67 17.88 0.46 7.04
C LEU A 67 18.76 -0.40 6.13
N SER A 68 19.96 -0.77 6.60
CA SER A 68 20.84 -1.69 5.87
C SER A 68 20.17 -3.05 5.63
N ALA A 69 19.50 -3.60 6.63
CA ALA A 69 18.79 -4.86 6.53
C ALA A 69 17.57 -4.75 5.60
N ILE A 70 16.81 -3.64 5.67
CA ILE A 70 15.69 -3.34 4.77
C ILE A 70 16.19 -3.27 3.31
N HIS A 71 17.25 -2.52 3.04
CA HIS A 71 17.82 -2.43 1.69
C HIS A 71 18.26 -3.78 1.16
N LYS A 72 18.97 -4.56 1.97
CA LYS A 72 19.40 -5.91 1.59
C LYS A 72 18.22 -6.80 1.18
N ASP A 73 17.16 -6.81 1.97
CA ASP A 73 15.98 -7.62 1.66
C ASP A 73 15.25 -7.12 0.41
N LEU A 74 15.11 -5.81 0.24
CA LEU A 74 14.46 -5.22 -0.95
C LEU A 74 15.28 -5.45 -2.22
N GLU A 75 16.59 -5.33 -2.15
CA GLU A 75 17.48 -5.58 -3.29
C GLU A 75 17.42 -7.06 -3.73
N GLU A 76 17.51 -8.01 -2.78
CA GLU A 76 17.37 -9.43 -3.09
C GLU A 76 15.97 -9.75 -3.64
N ALA A 77 14.91 -9.19 -3.03
CA ALA A 77 13.54 -9.33 -3.51
C ALA A 77 13.37 -8.77 -4.93
N SER A 78 13.92 -7.58 -5.19
CA SER A 78 13.87 -6.94 -6.51
C SER A 78 14.50 -7.83 -7.58
N VAL A 79 15.70 -8.35 -7.36
CA VAL A 79 16.39 -9.23 -8.32
C VAL A 79 15.60 -10.51 -8.61
N LEU A 80 15.03 -11.13 -7.58
CA LEU A 80 14.23 -12.35 -7.74
C LEU A 80 12.94 -12.06 -8.50
N LEU A 81 12.21 -11.03 -8.12
CA LEU A 81 10.92 -10.69 -8.71
C LEU A 81 11.06 -10.08 -10.11
N GLU A 82 12.09 -9.28 -10.37
CA GLU A 82 12.36 -8.80 -11.72
C GLU A 82 12.46 -9.95 -12.72
N LYS A 83 13.16 -11.00 -12.34
CA LYS A 83 13.37 -12.15 -13.21
C LYS A 83 12.16 -13.07 -13.33
N TYR A 84 11.39 -13.24 -12.28
CA TYR A 84 10.38 -14.31 -12.20
C TYR A 84 8.94 -13.83 -12.02
N ASP A 85 8.67 -12.62 -11.53
CA ASP A 85 7.31 -12.12 -11.34
C ASP A 85 6.65 -11.83 -12.70
N PRO A 86 5.43 -12.32 -12.97
CA PRO A 86 4.70 -12.01 -14.19
C PRO A 86 4.42 -10.51 -14.37
N TRP A 87 4.35 -9.73 -13.30
CA TRP A 87 4.16 -8.27 -13.38
C TRP A 87 5.43 -7.47 -13.62
N SER A 88 6.61 -8.08 -13.50
CA SER A 88 7.84 -7.43 -13.93
C SER A 88 7.87 -7.29 -15.46
N THR A 89 8.20 -6.11 -15.94
CA THR A 89 8.32 -5.79 -17.38
C THR A 89 9.66 -6.21 -17.97
N ALA A 90 10.57 -6.76 -17.16
CA ALA A 90 11.83 -7.30 -17.64
C ALA A 90 11.60 -8.50 -18.58
N LYS A 91 12.39 -8.55 -19.67
CA LYS A 91 12.32 -9.66 -20.63
C LYS A 91 12.62 -10.99 -19.94
N LYS A 92 11.68 -11.91 -19.97
CA LYS A 92 11.88 -13.27 -19.46
C LYS A 92 12.78 -14.06 -20.42
N ASN A 93 13.59 -14.97 -19.88
CA ASN A 93 14.39 -15.84 -20.71
C ASN A 93 13.50 -16.91 -21.37
N GLU A 94 14.01 -17.56 -22.42
CA GLU A 94 13.27 -18.59 -23.18
C GLU A 94 12.86 -19.80 -22.35
N ALA A 95 13.59 -20.12 -21.28
CA ALA A 95 13.31 -21.20 -20.36
C ALA A 95 12.35 -20.81 -19.23
N TYR A 96 11.82 -19.57 -19.25
CA TYR A 96 10.86 -19.14 -18.22
C TYR A 96 9.55 -19.88 -18.34
N VAL A 97 9.18 -20.58 -17.28
CA VAL A 97 7.89 -21.24 -17.12
C VAL A 97 7.28 -20.78 -15.81
N LEU A 98 6.04 -20.33 -15.85
CA LEU A 98 5.24 -20.02 -14.68
C LEU A 98 4.10 -21.05 -14.59
N PRO A 99 4.25 -22.13 -13.83
CA PRO A 99 3.14 -23.03 -13.56
C PRO A 99 2.07 -22.26 -12.76
N ASN A 100 0.86 -22.14 -13.32
CA ASN A 100 -0.25 -21.38 -12.70
C ASN A 100 -1.60 -22.08 -12.92
N ASP A 101 -1.61 -23.41 -12.92
CA ASP A 101 -2.80 -24.21 -13.16
C ASP A 101 -3.88 -23.99 -12.09
N ASP A 102 -3.44 -23.74 -10.84
CA ASP A 102 -4.29 -23.40 -9.70
C ASP A 102 -4.63 -21.89 -9.59
N LYS A 103 -4.20 -21.09 -10.56
CA LYS A 103 -4.40 -19.63 -10.60
C LYS A 103 -3.79 -18.86 -9.41
N PHE A 104 -2.81 -19.44 -8.72
CA PHE A 104 -2.17 -18.82 -7.56
C PHE A 104 -1.56 -17.44 -7.85
N TYR A 105 -1.07 -17.20 -9.07
CA TYR A 105 -0.46 -15.95 -9.49
C TYR A 105 -1.39 -15.02 -10.28
N THR A 106 -2.69 -15.31 -10.38
CA THR A 106 -3.62 -14.53 -11.20
C THR A 106 -3.87 -13.13 -10.64
N ASN A 107 -3.93 -12.99 -9.31
CA ASN A 107 -4.21 -11.70 -8.67
C ASN A 107 -2.93 -11.12 -8.03
N ARG A 108 -2.05 -10.55 -8.84
CA ARG A 108 -0.76 -10.01 -8.37
C ARG A 108 -0.89 -8.82 -7.43
N MET A 109 -2.00 -8.08 -7.48
CA MET A 109 -2.25 -6.94 -6.57
C MET A 109 -2.40 -7.36 -5.11
N THR A 110 -2.80 -8.61 -4.85
CA THR A 110 -2.90 -9.16 -3.48
C THR A 110 -1.62 -9.82 -2.99
N ARG A 111 -0.56 -9.77 -3.80
CA ARG A 111 0.75 -10.31 -3.51
C ARG A 111 1.78 -9.20 -3.46
N PHE A 112 2.84 -9.40 -2.68
CA PHE A 112 3.93 -8.41 -2.62
C PHE A 112 4.81 -8.55 -3.87
N ASN A 113 4.28 -8.06 -4.99
CA ASN A 113 4.84 -8.19 -6.33
C ASN A 113 6.06 -7.29 -6.58
N TYR A 114 6.65 -7.38 -7.77
CA TYR A 114 7.82 -6.61 -8.15
C TYR A 114 7.64 -5.09 -7.92
N TRP A 115 6.49 -4.54 -8.35
CA TRP A 115 6.25 -3.10 -8.23
C TRP A 115 5.96 -2.65 -6.80
N ALA A 116 5.41 -3.53 -5.97
CA ALA A 116 5.28 -3.28 -4.53
C ALA A 116 6.66 -3.17 -3.86
N VAL A 117 7.61 -4.01 -4.27
CA VAL A 117 9.02 -3.90 -3.83
C VAL A 117 9.63 -2.59 -4.29
N GLN A 118 9.48 -2.21 -5.57
CA GLN A 118 10.02 -0.96 -6.11
C GLN A 118 9.43 0.27 -5.38
N ALA A 119 8.13 0.30 -5.19
CA ALA A 119 7.46 1.39 -4.46
C ALA A 119 7.94 1.48 -3.00
N THR A 120 8.15 0.32 -2.35
CA THR A 120 8.72 0.30 -0.99
C THR A 120 10.16 0.83 -0.98
N MET A 121 11.00 0.47 -1.95
CA MET A 121 12.35 1.03 -2.09
C MET A 121 12.31 2.56 -2.26
N ALA A 122 11.43 3.06 -3.10
CA ALA A 122 11.27 4.52 -3.29
C ALA A 122 10.88 5.21 -1.97
N ARG A 123 9.93 4.63 -1.20
CA ARG A 123 9.51 5.16 0.11
C ARG A 123 10.66 5.14 1.13
N VAL A 124 11.47 4.08 1.16
CA VAL A 124 12.66 3.99 2.01
C VAL A 124 13.68 5.08 1.63
N TYR A 125 13.97 5.25 0.34
CA TYR A 125 14.87 6.31 -0.11
C TYR A 125 14.35 7.71 0.20
N MET A 126 13.05 7.95 0.08
CA MET A 126 12.44 9.22 0.52
C MET A 126 12.61 9.45 2.02
N TRP A 127 12.43 8.40 2.84
CA TRP A 127 12.66 8.47 4.28
C TRP A 127 14.11 8.82 4.67
N GLU A 128 15.06 8.35 3.87
CA GLU A 128 16.48 8.65 4.03
C GLU A 128 16.91 10.01 3.43
N GLY A 129 16.01 10.75 2.77
CA GLY A 129 16.34 12.00 2.05
C GLY A 129 17.04 11.78 0.69
N LYS A 130 17.13 10.54 0.21
CA LYS A 130 17.80 10.17 -1.05
C LYS A 130 16.85 10.32 -2.25
N ARG A 131 16.41 11.55 -2.51
CA ARG A 131 15.34 11.89 -3.48
C ARG A 131 15.65 11.42 -4.90
N ASP A 132 16.90 11.55 -5.36
CA ASP A 132 17.30 11.17 -6.73
C ASP A 132 17.12 9.67 -6.99
N LYS A 133 17.41 8.83 -5.97
CA LYS A 133 17.18 7.39 -6.06
C LYS A 133 15.69 7.04 -6.11
N ALA A 134 14.90 7.69 -5.29
CA ALA A 134 13.45 7.51 -5.31
C ALA A 134 12.87 7.95 -6.66
N LEU A 135 13.28 9.09 -7.19
CA LEU A 135 12.85 9.61 -8.50
C LEU A 135 13.16 8.63 -9.63
N SER A 136 14.37 8.09 -9.67
CA SER A 136 14.77 7.10 -10.70
C SER A 136 13.85 5.86 -10.70
N ILE A 137 13.44 5.38 -9.53
CA ILE A 137 12.50 4.24 -9.42
C ILE A 137 11.12 4.63 -9.95
N VAL A 138 10.62 5.80 -9.57
CA VAL A 138 9.31 6.30 -9.99
C VAL A 138 9.26 6.52 -11.50
N GLU A 139 10.29 7.12 -12.09
CA GLU A 139 10.41 7.31 -13.54
C GLU A 139 10.41 5.97 -14.28
N ASN A 140 11.16 4.99 -13.78
CA ASN A 140 11.14 3.63 -14.35
C ASN A 140 9.73 3.02 -14.30
N PHE A 141 9.03 3.18 -13.18
CA PHE A 141 7.65 2.69 -13.05
C PHE A 141 6.72 3.38 -14.06
N ILE A 142 6.72 4.71 -14.13
CA ILE A 142 5.85 5.49 -15.03
C ILE A 142 6.08 5.07 -16.49
N ASN A 143 7.33 4.89 -16.90
CA ASN A 143 7.70 4.50 -18.27
C ASN A 143 7.24 3.09 -18.64
N ASN A 144 7.10 2.19 -17.65
CA ASN A 144 6.72 0.80 -17.88
C ASN A 144 5.26 0.47 -17.51
N ARG A 145 4.56 1.37 -16.85
CA ARG A 145 3.21 1.13 -16.29
C ARG A 145 2.21 0.57 -17.30
N SER A 146 2.22 1.09 -18.52
CA SER A 146 1.27 0.67 -19.59
C SER A 146 1.45 -0.79 -20.02
N GLN A 147 2.54 -1.45 -19.65
CA GLN A 147 2.82 -2.85 -19.95
C GLN A 147 2.27 -3.80 -18.86
N ILE A 148 1.78 -3.25 -17.73
CA ILE A 148 1.33 -4.03 -16.59
C ILE A 148 -0.18 -4.22 -16.71
N GLU A 149 -0.60 -5.47 -16.81
CA GLU A 149 -2.02 -5.82 -16.96
C GLU A 149 -2.84 -5.36 -15.75
N ASN A 150 -4.01 -4.78 -16.00
CA ASN A 150 -4.98 -4.33 -15.00
C ASN A 150 -4.48 -3.21 -14.07
N LEU A 151 -3.37 -2.54 -14.40
CA LEU A 151 -2.83 -1.41 -13.65
C LEU A 151 -2.95 -0.13 -14.47
N ASP A 152 -3.81 0.78 -14.03
CA ASP A 152 -4.02 2.08 -14.69
C ASP A 152 -4.52 3.12 -13.69
N TRP A 153 -4.41 4.41 -14.06
CA TRP A 153 -5.06 5.46 -13.30
C TRP A 153 -6.57 5.25 -13.27
N ILE A 154 -7.17 5.54 -12.13
CA ILE A 154 -8.62 5.44 -12.01
C ILE A 154 -9.31 6.38 -13.01
N LYS A 155 -10.36 5.90 -13.64
CA LYS A 155 -11.12 6.66 -14.65
C LYS A 155 -12.33 7.32 -14.01
N ASP A 156 -12.62 8.55 -14.43
CA ASP A 156 -13.79 9.32 -13.97
C ASP A 156 -15.09 8.53 -14.02
N GLN A 157 -15.30 7.78 -15.09
CA GLN A 157 -16.49 6.94 -15.27
C GLN A 157 -16.63 5.86 -14.18
N THR A 158 -15.50 5.36 -13.66
CA THR A 158 -15.51 4.33 -12.63
C THR A 158 -15.83 4.91 -11.24
N ILE A 159 -15.34 6.13 -10.95
CA ILE A 159 -15.64 6.84 -9.70
C ILE A 159 -17.07 7.38 -9.70
N ASN A 160 -17.54 7.85 -10.85
CA ASN A 160 -18.83 8.51 -11.04
C ASN A 160 -19.89 7.60 -11.68
N ASN A 161 -19.74 6.28 -11.59
CA ASN A 161 -20.70 5.34 -12.14
C ASN A 161 -22.12 5.65 -11.61
N GLU A 162 -23.11 5.62 -12.49
CA GLU A 162 -24.52 5.87 -12.12
C GLU A 162 -25.01 4.87 -11.09
N ALA A 163 -24.65 3.60 -11.25
CA ALA A 163 -24.88 2.57 -10.24
C ALA A 163 -23.85 2.74 -9.11
N GLU A 164 -24.29 3.22 -7.95
CA GLU A 164 -23.40 3.45 -6.80
C GLU A 164 -22.58 2.22 -6.40
N ILE A 165 -23.19 1.03 -6.45
CA ILE A 165 -22.54 -0.24 -6.11
C ILE A 165 -21.35 -0.60 -7.01
N GLU A 166 -21.29 -0.02 -8.22
CA GLU A 166 -20.21 -0.21 -9.19
C GLU A 166 -19.11 0.86 -9.06
N ARG A 167 -19.25 1.84 -8.18
CA ARG A 167 -18.25 2.88 -7.95
C ARG A 167 -17.02 2.32 -7.28
N ASP A 168 -15.86 2.55 -7.87
CA ASP A 168 -14.58 2.18 -7.26
C ASP A 168 -14.01 3.33 -6.42
N LEU A 169 -14.46 3.44 -5.19
CA LEU A 169 -13.98 4.43 -4.24
C LEU A 169 -12.64 4.06 -3.61
N THR A 170 -12.15 2.85 -3.85
CA THR A 170 -10.84 2.40 -3.38
C THR A 170 -9.72 2.68 -4.37
N PHE A 171 -10.07 3.07 -5.62
CA PHE A 171 -9.13 3.23 -6.74
C PHE A 171 -8.37 1.94 -7.03
N SER A 172 -9.12 0.84 -7.17
CA SER A 172 -8.54 -0.52 -7.19
C SER A 172 -7.61 -0.78 -8.36
N THR A 173 -7.75 -0.03 -9.46
CA THR A 173 -6.84 -0.11 -10.62
C THR A 173 -5.47 0.51 -10.37
N GLU A 174 -5.32 1.30 -9.30
CA GLU A 174 -4.05 1.92 -8.89
C GLU A 174 -3.29 1.10 -7.83
N HIS A 175 -3.84 -0.03 -7.38
CA HIS A 175 -3.23 -0.79 -6.29
C HIS A 175 -1.99 -1.56 -6.76
N LEU A 176 -0.83 -1.23 -6.23
CA LEU A 176 0.38 -2.04 -6.37
C LEU A 176 0.37 -3.20 -5.38
N PHE A 177 -0.12 -2.95 -4.17
CA PHE A 177 -0.34 -3.98 -3.17
C PHE A 177 -1.57 -3.65 -2.31
N ARG A 178 -2.43 -4.64 -2.12
CA ARG A 178 -3.65 -4.52 -1.32
C ARG A 178 -3.96 -5.79 -0.55
N LEU A 179 -4.81 -5.67 0.46
CA LEU A 179 -5.50 -6.79 1.10
C LEU A 179 -6.95 -6.84 0.59
N ASP A 180 -7.41 -8.01 0.22
CA ASP A 180 -8.83 -8.28 0.01
C ASP A 180 -9.36 -8.86 1.34
N ILE A 181 -10.13 -8.04 2.09
CA ILE A 181 -10.58 -8.36 3.45
C ILE A 181 -12.08 -8.62 3.42
N HIS A 182 -12.44 -9.88 3.63
CA HIS A 182 -13.85 -10.26 3.69
C HIS A 182 -14.59 -9.45 4.77
N LYS A 183 -15.69 -8.80 4.38
CA LYS A 183 -16.52 -7.99 5.28
C LYS A 183 -15.77 -6.86 5.99
N LEU A 184 -14.87 -6.18 5.28
CA LEU A 184 -14.07 -5.08 5.81
C LEU A 184 -14.94 -4.02 6.50
N TYR A 185 -16.09 -3.67 5.90
CA TYR A 185 -17.02 -2.71 6.47
C TYR A 185 -17.53 -3.13 7.86
N GLU A 186 -17.90 -4.41 8.06
CA GLU A 186 -18.39 -4.89 9.36
C GLU A 186 -17.36 -4.65 10.48
N GLY A 187 -16.06 -4.72 10.15
CA GLY A 187 -14.96 -4.43 11.09
C GLY A 187 -14.71 -2.94 11.31
N LEU A 188 -15.11 -2.09 10.37
CA LEU A 188 -14.83 -0.65 10.39
C LEU A 188 -16.04 0.22 10.68
N ARG A 189 -17.25 -0.29 10.57
CA ARG A 189 -18.51 0.50 10.65
C ARG A 189 -18.62 1.37 11.91
N ASP A 190 -18.16 0.87 13.06
CA ASP A 190 -18.14 1.65 14.31
C ASP A 190 -17.26 2.90 14.22
N LEU A 191 -16.30 2.92 13.29
CA LEU A 191 -15.33 4.02 13.13
C LEU A 191 -15.69 4.96 11.99
N ILE A 192 -16.38 4.47 10.95
CA ILE A 192 -16.55 5.23 9.70
C ILE A 192 -18.00 5.53 9.34
N ASP A 193 -18.98 4.80 9.89
CA ASP A 193 -20.39 4.97 9.54
C ASP A 193 -21.11 5.85 10.57
N PRO A 194 -21.49 7.10 10.22
CA PRO A 194 -22.16 8.01 11.12
C PRO A 194 -23.62 7.59 11.43
N ASP A 195 -24.22 6.77 10.58
CA ASP A 195 -25.61 6.33 10.70
C ASP A 195 -25.73 4.97 11.43
N TYR A 196 -24.58 4.30 11.65
CA TYR A 196 -24.57 3.03 12.37
C TYR A 196 -24.76 3.23 13.87
N ASN A 197 -25.86 2.68 14.39
CA ASN A 197 -26.15 2.69 15.84
C ASN A 197 -25.36 1.57 16.52
N SER A 198 -24.12 1.84 16.87
CA SER A 198 -23.24 0.88 17.51
C SER A 198 -23.75 0.49 18.91
N PRO A 199 -23.83 -0.82 19.21
CA PRO A 199 -24.11 -1.27 20.58
C PRO A 199 -22.94 -1.02 21.54
N ASN A 200 -21.78 -0.62 21.03
CA ASN A 200 -20.58 -0.35 21.83
C ASN A 200 -20.64 1.07 22.40
N PRO A 201 -20.74 1.23 23.76
CA PRO A 201 -20.80 2.55 24.38
C PRO A 201 -19.50 3.37 24.20
N ASN A 202 -18.39 2.73 23.82
CA ASN A 202 -17.12 3.36 23.53
C ASN A 202 -16.91 3.63 22.03
N ASN A 203 -17.97 3.57 21.24
CA ASN A 203 -17.88 3.85 19.81
C ASN A 203 -17.27 5.24 19.55
N ARG A 204 -16.22 5.29 18.72
CA ARG A 204 -15.50 6.50 18.38
C ARG A 204 -15.51 6.68 16.87
N LEU A 205 -16.54 7.35 16.38
CA LEU A 205 -16.62 7.70 14.96
C LEU A 205 -15.44 8.63 14.58
N LEU A 206 -14.73 8.24 13.54
CA LEU A 206 -13.71 9.10 12.89
C LEU A 206 -14.42 10.03 11.91
N PHE A 207 -14.38 11.34 12.19
CA PHE A 207 -15.01 12.34 11.34
C PHE A 207 -14.23 13.64 11.33
N HIS A 208 -14.47 14.45 10.30
CA HIS A 208 -14.09 15.86 10.25
C HIS A 208 -15.30 16.75 10.44
N THR A 209 -15.09 17.94 10.99
CA THR A 209 -16.11 18.99 10.94
C THR A 209 -16.20 19.57 9.54
N SER A 210 -17.35 20.16 9.20
CA SER A 210 -17.56 20.84 7.91
C SER A 210 -16.49 21.91 7.65
N GLU A 211 -16.20 22.74 8.67
CA GLU A 211 -15.21 23.79 8.59
C GLU A 211 -13.79 23.25 8.30
N TYR A 212 -13.41 22.17 8.98
CA TYR A 212 -12.09 21.57 8.78
C TYR A 212 -11.97 20.95 7.38
N ALA A 213 -13.00 20.25 6.90
CA ALA A 213 -13.02 19.70 5.56
C ALA A 213 -12.91 20.80 4.48
N GLN A 214 -13.61 21.91 4.65
CA GLN A 214 -13.54 23.05 3.73
C GLN A 214 -12.11 23.61 3.63
N LYS A 215 -11.45 23.80 4.78
CA LYS A 215 -10.05 24.26 4.82
C LYS A 215 -9.07 23.24 4.23
N LEU A 216 -9.25 21.94 4.57
CA LEU A 216 -8.37 20.87 4.10
C LEU A 216 -8.38 20.74 2.58
N PHE A 217 -9.55 20.92 1.97
CA PHE A 217 -9.74 20.78 0.53
C PHE A 217 -9.82 22.10 -0.22
N GLU A 218 -9.55 23.23 0.44
CA GLU A 218 -9.51 24.58 -0.17
C GLU A 218 -10.80 24.90 -0.95
N ILE A 219 -11.96 24.57 -0.36
CA ILE A 219 -13.26 24.70 -1.02
C ILE A 219 -13.64 26.17 -1.24
N ASP A 220 -13.29 27.05 -0.31
CA ASP A 220 -13.59 28.47 -0.38
C ASP A 220 -12.87 29.15 -1.56
N ASP A 221 -11.69 28.64 -1.93
CA ASP A 221 -10.92 29.07 -3.10
C ASP A 221 -11.35 28.36 -4.41
N HIS A 222 -12.41 27.56 -4.35
CA HIS A 222 -12.93 26.74 -5.46
C HIS A 222 -11.97 25.67 -6.02
N VAL A 223 -10.78 25.51 -5.46
CA VAL A 223 -9.75 24.56 -5.92
C VAL A 223 -10.21 23.11 -5.67
N GLY A 224 -10.74 22.85 -4.49
CA GLY A 224 -11.11 21.50 -4.07
C GLY A 224 -12.51 21.03 -4.50
N ASN A 225 -13.28 21.86 -5.19
CA ASN A 225 -14.67 21.53 -5.56
C ASN A 225 -14.78 20.32 -6.50
N SER A 226 -13.74 20.04 -7.26
CA SER A 226 -13.64 18.87 -8.15
C SER A 226 -12.79 17.74 -7.57
N ASP A 227 -12.22 17.90 -6.37
CA ASP A 227 -11.41 16.86 -5.74
C ASP A 227 -12.29 15.66 -5.35
N TYR A 228 -11.98 14.49 -5.91
CA TYR A 228 -12.72 13.26 -5.61
C TYR A 228 -12.63 12.84 -4.16
N ARG A 229 -11.53 13.18 -3.45
CA ARG A 229 -11.41 12.92 -2.02
C ARG A 229 -12.52 13.65 -1.25
N TYR A 230 -12.79 14.91 -1.59
CA TYR A 230 -13.86 15.68 -0.98
C TYR A 230 -15.24 15.25 -1.47
N THR A 231 -15.43 15.10 -2.79
CA THR A 231 -16.76 14.92 -3.38
C THR A 231 -17.27 13.48 -3.32
N ARG A 232 -16.38 12.49 -3.20
CA ARG A 232 -16.72 11.06 -3.32
C ARG A 232 -16.27 10.20 -2.14
N LEU A 233 -15.12 10.50 -1.52
CA LEU A 233 -14.57 9.63 -0.48
C LEU A 233 -15.08 9.95 0.93
N TYR A 234 -15.89 10.98 1.09
CA TYR A 234 -16.56 11.31 2.35
C TYR A 234 -18.07 11.25 2.20
N THR A 235 -18.74 10.74 3.21
CA THR A 235 -20.18 10.89 3.40
C THR A 235 -20.43 12.07 4.33
N ARG A 236 -21.51 12.81 4.05
CA ARG A 236 -21.92 13.98 4.84
C ARG A 236 -23.16 13.64 5.63
N ALA A 237 -23.01 13.51 6.93
CA ALA A 237 -24.15 13.42 7.86
C ALA A 237 -24.20 14.71 8.69
N THR A 238 -25.18 15.57 8.42
CA THR A 238 -25.43 16.86 9.08
C THR A 238 -24.19 17.78 9.07
N SER A 239 -23.35 17.74 10.12
CA SER A 239 -22.14 18.54 10.26
C SER A 239 -20.85 17.72 10.31
N LYS A 240 -20.94 16.42 10.07
CA LYS A 240 -19.81 15.48 10.14
C LYS A 240 -19.51 14.89 8.78
N TYR A 241 -18.23 14.77 8.48
CA TYR A 241 -17.73 14.11 7.27
C TYR A 241 -16.99 12.85 7.68
N SER A 242 -17.52 11.69 7.31
CA SER A 242 -16.92 10.38 7.57
C SER A 242 -16.38 9.76 6.30
N ILE A 243 -15.38 8.90 6.43
CA ILE A 243 -14.76 8.20 5.29
C ILE A 243 -15.78 7.24 4.68
N ARG A 244 -16.05 7.42 3.38
CA ARG A 244 -16.95 6.56 2.59
C ARG A 244 -16.21 5.45 1.84
N LYS A 245 -14.90 5.52 1.75
CA LYS A 245 -14.07 4.65 0.92
C LYS A 245 -14.33 3.15 1.13
N PHE A 246 -14.60 2.74 2.37
CA PHE A 246 -14.86 1.36 2.76
C PHE A 246 -16.33 1.13 3.18
N TYR A 247 -17.20 2.05 2.84
CA TYR A 247 -18.60 1.96 3.17
C TYR A 247 -19.25 0.87 2.34
N ASP A 248 -19.81 -0.13 2.99
CA ASP A 248 -20.56 -1.22 2.37
C ASP A 248 -22.04 -1.03 2.65
N MET A 249 -22.73 -0.41 1.72
CA MET A 249 -24.17 -0.63 1.62
C MET A 249 -24.33 -1.91 0.81
N GLU A 250 -24.55 -3.04 1.45
CA GLU A 250 -24.75 -4.38 0.92
C GLU A 250 -24.41 -4.54 -0.59
N ASN A 251 -23.22 -5.06 -0.89
CA ASN A 251 -22.75 -5.40 -2.24
C ASN A 251 -21.96 -4.34 -3.04
N TYR A 252 -21.34 -3.35 -2.42
CA TYR A 252 -20.36 -2.51 -3.14
C TYR A 252 -19.18 -3.35 -3.59
N LYS A 253 -18.98 -3.39 -4.91
CA LYS A 253 -18.04 -4.29 -5.60
C LYS A 253 -16.58 -4.19 -5.14
N TYR A 254 -16.17 -3.06 -4.59
CA TYR A 254 -14.77 -2.77 -4.29
C TYR A 254 -14.50 -2.46 -2.81
N SER A 255 -15.51 -2.50 -1.96
CA SER A 255 -15.42 -2.09 -0.55
C SER A 255 -14.47 -2.95 0.29
N ASP A 256 -14.26 -4.20 -0.09
CA ASP A 256 -13.37 -5.16 0.61
C ASP A 256 -11.88 -4.96 0.28
N ARG A 257 -11.54 -4.02 -0.61
CA ARG A 257 -10.18 -3.81 -1.09
C ARG A 257 -9.46 -2.73 -0.31
N MET A 258 -8.58 -3.12 0.57
CA MET A 258 -7.75 -2.21 1.36
C MET A 258 -6.38 -2.00 0.71
N PRO A 259 -6.11 -0.85 0.06
CA PRO A 259 -4.79 -0.57 -0.49
C PRO A 259 -3.77 -0.36 0.62
N LEU A 260 -2.60 -0.96 0.47
CA LEU A 260 -1.41 -0.74 1.29
C LEU A 260 -0.36 0.08 0.55
N ILE A 261 -0.28 -0.09 -0.78
CA ILE A 261 0.59 0.70 -1.67
C ILE A 261 -0.20 1.01 -2.94
N ARG A 262 -0.28 2.28 -3.33
CA ARG A 262 -0.92 2.76 -4.55
C ARG A 262 0.07 3.49 -5.45
N MET A 263 -0.27 3.60 -6.75
CA MET A 263 0.54 4.36 -7.73
C MET A 263 0.64 5.85 -7.40
N SER A 264 -0.39 6.41 -6.77
CA SER A 264 -0.48 7.85 -6.44
C SER A 264 0.25 8.24 -5.16
N GLU A 265 0.90 7.32 -4.49
CA GLU A 265 1.72 7.58 -3.29
C GLU A 265 3.18 7.86 -3.64
#